data_ffaa29d4ff940fd9085d850bbf9aa871
#
_entry.id   ffaa29d4ff940fd9085d850bbf9aa871
#
_cell.length_a   1.000
_cell.length_b   1.000
_cell.length_c   1.000
_cell.angle_alpha   90.00
_cell.angle_beta   90.00
_cell.angle_gamma   90.00
#
_symmetry.space_group_name_H-M   'P 1'
#
loop_
_entity.id
_entity.type
_entity.pdbx_description
1 polymer ?
#
loop_
_entity_poly.entity_id
_entity_poly.type
_entity_poly.pdbx_seq_one_letter_code
_entity_poly.pdbx_strand_id
1 'polypeptide(L)'
;MRAIVTALLCALCAVIVLQARQTNPFVGSWNLTGLPPNTNYVYWLEVKDEGGQMGGMFLNRSGNPNPLAEIRVEGGELVFRGGQTGKPAGPTYRARIENGRLVGRHTLPAPSNTAGTSQAAPAERVIEWHGVRRPTWPAVNASGTHTYGTPVALFDGTSLDAFTGQNPTAPLGWTVADGVAGNEAKANNLVSTQRFTDFRIEAEYRLGPKSNSGIYLRGRYELQVLDDAGDTTTRRDLTHMAVYGRTAPAVNASREAGEWQQMSAVLVGNRVTVTLNGQRVHDNAEILGITGGALDANELEPGPIMIQGDHTGVWLRRVTVTPIGAR
;
A
#
# COMPACT_ATOMS: atom_id res chain seq x y z
N MET A 1 -87.21 17.57 -19.35
CA MET A 1 -86.05 17.41 -20.19
C MET A 1 -84.80 17.64 -19.36
N ARG A 2 -84.14 16.56 -18.98
CA ARG A 2 -82.89 16.63 -18.18
C ARG A 2 -81.75 16.20 -19.09
N ALA A 3 -80.81 17.10 -19.35
CA ALA A 3 -79.62 16.81 -20.12
C ALA A 3 -78.56 16.19 -19.17
N ILE A 4 -78.06 15.02 -19.52
CA ILE A 4 -76.98 14.33 -18.85
C ILE A 4 -75.71 14.76 -19.55
N VAL A 5 -74.83 15.46 -18.81
CA VAL A 5 -73.46 15.82 -19.26
C VAL A 5 -72.54 14.72 -18.77
N THR A 6 -72.00 13.94 -19.67
CA THR A 6 -70.99 12.89 -19.39
C THR A 6 -69.62 13.54 -19.44
N ALA A 7 -68.96 13.68 -18.29
CA ALA A 7 -67.57 14.13 -18.21
C ALA A 7 -66.61 12.93 -18.46
N LEU A 8 -65.84 12.97 -19.51
CA LEU A 8 -64.72 12.02 -19.77
C LEU A 8 -63.50 12.46 -18.92
N LEU A 9 -63.17 11.70 -17.91
CA LEU A 9 -61.88 11.84 -17.18
C LEU A 9 -60.82 11.10 -17.98
N CYS A 10 -59.93 11.81 -18.68
CA CYS A 10 -58.69 11.27 -19.18
C CYS A 10 -57.66 11.13 -18.04
N ALA A 11 -57.51 9.91 -17.53
CA ALA A 11 -56.42 9.60 -16.61
C ALA A 11 -55.12 9.46 -17.40
N LEU A 12 -54.26 10.48 -17.29
CA LEU A 12 -52.86 10.44 -17.78
C LEU A 12 -52.04 9.58 -16.80
N CYS A 13 -51.85 8.30 -17.10
CA CYS A 13 -50.86 7.48 -16.37
C CYS A 13 -49.46 7.92 -16.80
N ALA A 14 -48.84 8.76 -16.03
CA ALA A 14 -47.39 9.02 -16.12
C ALA A 14 -46.66 7.78 -15.64
N VAL A 15 -46.15 6.96 -16.57
CA VAL A 15 -45.25 5.87 -16.29
C VAL A 15 -43.89 6.51 -15.99
N ILE A 16 -43.58 6.68 -14.68
CA ILE A 16 -42.23 7.01 -14.25
C ILE A 16 -41.40 5.76 -14.45
N VAL A 17 -40.69 5.68 -15.57
CA VAL A 17 -39.65 4.68 -15.80
C VAL A 17 -38.50 5.06 -14.87
N LEU A 18 -38.41 4.44 -13.71
CA LEU A 18 -37.21 4.43 -12.92
C LEU A 18 -36.15 3.67 -13.74
N GLN A 19 -35.39 4.38 -14.56
CA GLN A 19 -34.17 3.82 -15.09
C GLN A 19 -33.24 3.57 -13.89
N ALA A 20 -33.11 2.31 -13.50
CA ALA A 20 -32.07 1.91 -12.58
C ALA A 20 -30.74 2.43 -13.17
N ARG A 21 -30.13 3.42 -12.54
CA ARG A 21 -28.82 3.93 -12.95
C ARG A 21 -27.90 2.72 -12.97
N GLN A 22 -27.44 2.36 -14.16
CA GLN A 22 -26.48 1.28 -14.29
C GLN A 22 -25.25 1.67 -13.45
N THR A 23 -25.02 0.95 -12.38
CA THR A 23 -23.90 1.27 -11.48
C THR A 23 -22.62 1.11 -12.29
N ASN A 24 -21.79 2.15 -12.27
CA ASN A 24 -20.51 2.14 -12.96
C ASN A 24 -19.68 0.94 -12.47
N PRO A 25 -19.38 -0.05 -13.33
CA PRO A 25 -18.78 -1.31 -12.88
C PRO A 25 -17.34 -1.16 -12.41
N PHE A 26 -16.70 -0.02 -12.68
CA PHE A 26 -15.34 0.26 -12.25
C PHE A 26 -15.24 0.80 -10.82
N VAL A 27 -16.34 1.31 -10.25
CA VAL A 27 -16.35 1.91 -8.90
C VAL A 27 -15.89 0.92 -7.84
N GLY A 28 -15.02 1.39 -6.94
CA GLY A 28 -14.46 0.63 -5.82
C GLY A 28 -12.94 0.59 -5.85
N SER A 29 -12.35 -0.20 -4.97
CA SER A 29 -10.89 -0.33 -4.85
C SER A 29 -10.37 -1.59 -5.50
N TRP A 30 -9.24 -1.47 -6.17
CA TRP A 30 -8.62 -2.51 -6.99
C TRP A 30 -7.13 -2.66 -6.65
N ASN A 31 -6.71 -3.89 -6.47
CA ASN A 31 -5.31 -4.27 -6.39
C ASN A 31 -4.84 -4.70 -7.77
N LEU A 32 -3.81 -4.06 -8.30
CA LEU A 32 -3.33 -4.29 -9.67
C LEU A 32 -1.94 -4.93 -9.63
N THR A 33 -1.73 -5.93 -10.48
CA THR A 33 -0.45 -6.63 -10.59
C THR A 33 -0.06 -6.78 -12.06
N GLY A 34 1.18 -6.43 -12.38
CA GLY A 34 1.73 -6.62 -13.72
C GLY A 34 1.80 -8.09 -14.11
N LEU A 35 1.60 -8.37 -15.40
CA LEU A 35 1.78 -9.71 -15.96
C LEU A 35 3.27 -10.01 -16.19
N PRO A 36 3.69 -11.27 -16.18
CA PRO A 36 5.08 -11.64 -16.47
C PRO A 36 5.61 -10.99 -17.76
N PRO A 37 6.84 -10.49 -17.78
CA PRO A 37 7.85 -10.55 -16.70
C PRO A 37 7.72 -9.44 -15.65
N ASN A 38 6.68 -8.62 -15.66
CA ASN A 38 6.52 -7.40 -14.86
C ASN A 38 5.74 -7.62 -13.56
N THR A 39 5.79 -8.79 -12.94
CA THR A 39 5.01 -9.15 -11.74
C THR A 39 5.36 -8.30 -10.51
N ASN A 40 6.49 -7.62 -10.51
CA ASN A 40 6.90 -6.64 -9.49
C ASN A 40 6.27 -5.25 -9.67
N TYR A 41 5.43 -5.06 -10.69
CA TYR A 41 4.64 -3.85 -10.88
C TYR A 41 3.34 -4.02 -10.10
N VAL A 42 3.30 -3.46 -8.91
CA VAL A 42 2.17 -3.53 -7.99
C VAL A 42 1.60 -2.13 -7.83
N TYR A 43 0.28 -1.99 -8.01
CA TYR A 43 -0.41 -0.71 -7.93
C TYR A 43 -1.71 -0.86 -7.13
N TRP A 44 -2.27 0.24 -6.69
CA TRP A 44 -3.61 0.28 -6.12
C TRP A 44 -4.39 1.44 -6.74
N LEU A 45 -5.66 1.18 -7.06
CA LEU A 45 -6.58 2.13 -7.68
C LEU A 45 -7.88 2.18 -6.88
N GLU A 46 -8.32 3.38 -6.54
CA GLU A 46 -9.68 3.65 -6.08
C GLU A 46 -10.42 4.42 -7.16
N VAL A 47 -11.62 3.98 -7.51
CA VAL A 47 -12.52 4.64 -8.43
C VAL A 47 -13.78 5.04 -7.69
N LYS A 48 -14.14 6.31 -7.74
CA LYS A 48 -15.39 6.89 -7.24
C LYS A 48 -16.21 7.44 -8.39
N ASP A 49 -17.53 7.44 -8.21
CA ASP A 49 -18.49 8.06 -9.12
C ASP A 49 -19.56 8.74 -8.27
N GLU A 50 -19.43 10.04 -8.11
CA GLU A 50 -20.33 10.87 -7.31
C GLU A 50 -21.26 11.65 -8.27
N GLY A 51 -22.39 11.03 -8.58
CA GLY A 51 -23.40 11.68 -9.42
C GLY A 51 -23.02 11.81 -10.91
N GLY A 52 -22.11 10.98 -11.42
CA GLY A 52 -21.57 11.03 -12.77
C GLY A 52 -20.24 11.75 -12.88
N GLN A 53 -19.75 12.35 -11.79
CA GLN A 53 -18.41 12.88 -11.70
C GLN A 53 -17.46 11.78 -11.18
N MET A 54 -16.60 11.30 -12.05
CA MET A 54 -15.61 10.28 -11.70
C MET A 54 -14.39 10.92 -11.03
N GLY A 55 -13.85 10.22 -10.05
CA GLY A 55 -12.64 10.58 -9.33
C GLY A 55 -12.01 9.36 -8.70
N GLY A 56 -11.00 9.58 -7.85
CA GLY A 56 -10.38 8.51 -7.09
C GLY A 56 -8.92 8.77 -6.79
N MET A 57 -8.25 7.73 -6.33
CA MET A 57 -6.85 7.77 -5.92
C MET A 57 -6.08 6.67 -6.65
N PHE A 58 -4.81 6.93 -6.93
CA PHE A 58 -3.91 5.96 -7.52
C PHE A 58 -2.58 5.89 -6.76
N LEU A 59 -2.19 4.70 -6.38
CA LEU A 59 -0.85 4.39 -5.89
C LEU A 59 -0.05 3.78 -7.03
N ASN A 60 0.98 4.49 -7.47
CA ASN A 60 2.01 3.92 -8.32
C ASN A 60 2.92 2.99 -7.48
N ARG A 61 3.80 2.23 -8.10
CA ARG A 61 4.72 1.24 -7.49
C ARG A 61 5.41 1.72 -6.20
N SER A 62 5.67 3.01 -6.08
CA SER A 62 6.35 3.64 -4.94
C SER A 62 5.67 4.97 -4.57
N GLY A 63 5.98 5.47 -3.40
CA GLY A 63 5.40 6.69 -2.88
C GLY A 63 4.02 6.45 -2.25
N ASN A 64 3.25 7.51 -2.10
CA ASN A 64 1.92 7.50 -1.51
C ASN A 64 0.82 7.57 -2.55
N PRO A 65 -0.43 7.17 -2.23
CA PRO A 65 -1.57 7.38 -3.09
C PRO A 65 -1.80 8.87 -3.36
N ASN A 66 -2.08 9.20 -4.62
CA ASN A 66 -2.39 10.56 -5.05
C ASN A 66 -3.73 10.59 -5.78
N PRO A 67 -4.45 11.74 -5.78
CA PRO A 67 -5.62 11.91 -6.61
C PRO A 67 -5.32 11.60 -8.07
N LEU A 68 -6.28 11.00 -8.77
CA LEU A 68 -6.19 10.82 -10.21
C LEU A 68 -6.17 12.19 -10.90
N ALA A 69 -5.25 12.37 -11.85
CA ALA A 69 -5.20 13.57 -12.68
C ALA A 69 -6.33 13.57 -13.72
N GLU A 70 -6.66 12.39 -14.24
CA GLU A 70 -7.73 12.16 -15.19
C GLU A 70 -8.37 10.79 -14.92
N ILE A 71 -9.70 10.71 -15.08
CA ILE A 71 -10.42 9.44 -15.09
C ILE A 71 -11.72 9.59 -15.89
N ARG A 72 -12.01 8.63 -16.76
CA ARG A 72 -13.25 8.54 -17.53
C ARG A 72 -13.50 7.12 -18.03
N VAL A 73 -14.72 6.86 -18.48
CA VAL A 73 -15.04 5.65 -19.25
C VAL A 73 -15.19 6.07 -20.71
N GLU A 74 -14.47 5.42 -21.58
CA GLU A 74 -14.44 5.68 -23.03
C GLU A 74 -14.49 4.37 -23.80
N GLY A 75 -15.52 4.17 -24.63
CA GLY A 75 -15.67 2.93 -25.40
C GLY A 75 -15.76 1.64 -24.56
N GLY A 76 -16.28 1.74 -23.33
CA GLY A 76 -16.34 0.59 -22.40
C GLY A 76 -15.03 0.32 -21.64
N GLU A 77 -13.98 1.08 -21.89
CA GLU A 77 -12.72 1.03 -21.13
C GLU A 77 -12.69 2.13 -20.05
N LEU A 78 -12.14 1.80 -18.90
CA LEU A 78 -11.68 2.77 -17.90
C LEU A 78 -10.35 3.36 -18.39
N VAL A 79 -10.29 4.69 -18.52
CA VAL A 79 -9.09 5.43 -18.90
C VAL A 79 -8.72 6.36 -17.77
N PHE A 80 -7.50 6.25 -17.26
CA PHE A 80 -7.06 7.09 -16.15
C PHE A 80 -5.56 7.43 -16.22
N ARG A 81 -5.19 8.49 -15.50
CA ARG A 81 -3.80 8.91 -15.28
C ARG A 81 -3.57 9.20 -13.81
N GLY A 82 -2.48 8.70 -13.25
CA GLY A 82 -2.07 9.04 -11.89
C GLY A 82 -1.64 10.52 -11.83
N GLY A 83 -2.08 11.21 -10.77
CA GLY A 83 -1.60 12.55 -10.43
C GLY A 83 -0.40 12.49 -9.50
N GLN A 84 0.36 13.56 -9.48
CA GLN A 84 1.37 13.82 -8.46
C GLN A 84 1.54 15.33 -8.34
N THR A 85 1.38 15.87 -7.13
CA THR A 85 1.48 17.31 -6.89
C THR A 85 2.79 17.88 -7.42
N GLY A 86 2.71 18.92 -8.24
CA GLY A 86 3.87 19.63 -8.82
C GLY A 86 4.62 18.87 -9.92
N LYS A 87 4.09 17.74 -10.41
CA LYS A 87 4.69 16.99 -11.52
C LYS A 87 3.68 16.77 -12.65
N PRO A 88 4.14 16.55 -13.90
CA PRO A 88 3.27 16.10 -14.98
C PRO A 88 2.53 14.81 -14.62
N ALA A 89 1.31 14.66 -15.10
CA ALA A 89 0.55 13.42 -14.93
C ALA A 89 1.32 12.24 -15.52
N GLY A 90 1.21 11.10 -14.86
CA GLY A 90 1.82 9.84 -15.28
C GLY A 90 1.30 9.33 -16.65
N PRO A 91 1.70 8.13 -17.06
CA PRO A 91 1.22 7.51 -18.29
C PRO A 91 -0.30 7.30 -18.25
N THR A 92 -0.89 7.12 -19.42
CA THR A 92 -2.30 6.75 -19.54
C THR A 92 -2.46 5.25 -19.34
N TYR A 93 -3.29 4.88 -18.39
CA TYR A 93 -3.73 3.50 -18.12
C TYR A 93 -5.06 3.28 -18.82
N ARG A 94 -5.23 2.12 -19.45
CA ARG A 94 -6.49 1.69 -20.04
C ARG A 94 -6.83 0.29 -19.54
N ALA A 95 -8.09 0.07 -19.16
CA ALA A 95 -8.55 -1.21 -18.65
C ALA A 95 -10.01 -1.48 -19.00
N ARG A 96 -10.33 -2.74 -19.16
CA ARG A 96 -11.71 -3.24 -19.25
C ARG A 96 -11.97 -4.27 -18.17
N ILE A 97 -13.24 -4.57 -17.93
CA ILE A 97 -13.61 -5.65 -17.02
C ILE A 97 -13.80 -6.92 -17.82
N GLU A 98 -13.06 -7.96 -17.47
CA GLU A 98 -13.20 -9.31 -17.99
C GLU A 98 -13.35 -10.28 -16.83
N ASN A 99 -14.43 -11.04 -16.79
CA ASN A 99 -14.71 -12.03 -15.75
C ASN A 99 -14.58 -11.45 -14.32
N GLY A 100 -15.04 -10.22 -14.11
CA GLY A 100 -14.99 -9.54 -12.80
C GLY A 100 -13.63 -8.96 -12.40
N ARG A 101 -12.63 -9.03 -13.28
CA ARG A 101 -11.28 -8.45 -13.09
C ARG A 101 -11.06 -7.28 -14.02
N LEU A 102 -10.21 -6.35 -13.62
CA LEU A 102 -9.63 -5.38 -14.55
C LEU A 102 -8.53 -6.08 -15.35
N VAL A 103 -8.57 -5.93 -16.66
CA VAL A 103 -7.48 -6.29 -17.57
C VAL A 103 -7.04 -5.02 -18.27
N GLY A 104 -5.78 -4.64 -18.09
CA GLY A 104 -5.34 -3.35 -18.56
C GLY A 104 -3.88 -3.29 -18.99
N ARG A 105 -3.54 -2.14 -19.56
CA ARG A 105 -2.19 -1.83 -20.02
C ARG A 105 -1.88 -0.34 -19.87
N HIS A 106 -0.60 -0.04 -19.83
CA HIS A 106 -0.06 1.31 -19.99
C HIS A 106 1.31 1.25 -20.67
N THR A 107 1.72 2.36 -21.25
CA THR A 107 3.04 2.46 -21.90
C THR A 107 3.96 3.30 -21.04
N LEU A 108 5.12 2.76 -20.71
CA LEU A 108 6.21 3.51 -20.10
C LEU A 108 7.08 4.11 -21.21
N PRO A 109 7.50 5.37 -21.09
CA PRO A 109 8.45 5.95 -22.01
C PRO A 109 9.76 5.15 -22.02
N ALA A 110 10.46 5.22 -23.13
CA ALA A 110 11.82 4.72 -23.21
C ALA A 110 12.67 5.31 -22.06
N PRO A 111 13.55 4.53 -21.41
CA PRO A 111 14.51 5.09 -20.47
C PRO A 111 15.32 6.18 -21.16
N SER A 112 15.41 7.36 -20.55
CA SER A 112 16.24 8.43 -21.07
C SER A 112 17.71 7.98 -21.01
N ASN A 113 18.37 7.80 -22.16
CA ASN A 113 19.81 7.59 -22.22
C ASN A 113 20.53 8.89 -21.81
N THR A 114 20.97 8.97 -20.58
CA THR A 114 21.77 10.09 -20.05
C THR A 114 23.28 9.89 -20.22
N ALA A 115 23.73 8.95 -21.04
CA ALA A 115 25.15 8.75 -21.30
C ALA A 115 25.37 8.47 -22.79
N GLY A 116 26.06 9.40 -23.46
CA GLY A 116 26.50 9.47 -24.85
C GLY A 116 27.04 8.21 -25.54
N THR A 117 26.30 7.12 -25.51
CA THR A 117 26.54 5.93 -26.31
C THR A 117 25.53 5.88 -27.45
N SER A 118 26.02 5.71 -28.68
CA SER A 118 25.27 5.63 -29.94
C SER A 118 24.43 4.34 -30.06
N GLN A 119 23.85 3.82 -29.00
CA GLN A 119 22.90 2.74 -29.07
C GLN A 119 21.49 3.30 -29.33
N ALA A 120 20.73 2.60 -30.20
CA ALA A 120 19.35 2.92 -30.49
C ALA A 120 18.57 3.16 -29.18
N ALA A 121 17.80 4.25 -29.12
CA ALA A 121 16.97 4.54 -27.94
C ALA A 121 16.13 3.29 -27.61
N PRO A 122 16.12 2.84 -26.35
CA PRO A 122 15.31 1.70 -25.97
C PRO A 122 13.84 2.00 -26.29
N ALA A 123 13.14 1.01 -26.85
CA ALA A 123 11.75 1.16 -27.27
C ALA A 123 10.83 1.42 -26.07
N GLU A 124 9.71 2.11 -26.29
CA GLU A 124 8.61 2.19 -25.34
C GLU A 124 8.24 0.78 -24.87
N ARG A 125 7.91 0.64 -23.58
CA ARG A 125 7.52 -0.64 -23.01
C ARG A 125 6.05 -0.63 -22.63
N VAL A 126 5.29 -1.53 -23.23
CA VAL A 126 3.92 -1.80 -22.81
C VAL A 126 3.96 -2.71 -21.58
N ILE A 127 3.33 -2.28 -20.52
CA ILE A 127 3.13 -3.05 -19.30
C ILE A 127 1.67 -3.49 -19.28
N GLU A 128 1.46 -4.79 -19.38
CA GLU A 128 0.16 -5.41 -19.18
C GLU A 128 -0.02 -5.79 -17.71
N TRP A 129 -1.24 -5.69 -17.21
CA TRP A 129 -1.57 -5.97 -15.82
C TRP A 129 -3.01 -6.44 -15.68
N HIS A 130 -3.29 -7.11 -14.58
CA HIS A 130 -4.64 -7.42 -14.15
C HIS A 130 -4.92 -6.79 -12.79
N GLY A 131 -6.20 -6.53 -12.51
CA GLY A 131 -6.67 -6.00 -11.23
C GLY A 131 -7.76 -6.90 -10.66
N VAL A 132 -7.67 -7.14 -9.37
CA VAL A 132 -8.73 -7.77 -8.59
C VAL A 132 -9.35 -6.75 -7.64
N ARG A 133 -10.63 -6.92 -7.31
CA ARG A 133 -11.25 -6.13 -6.26
C ARG A 133 -10.46 -6.28 -4.98
N ARG A 134 -10.23 -5.17 -4.28
CA ARG A 134 -9.69 -5.24 -2.93
C ARG A 134 -10.60 -6.13 -2.08
N PRO A 135 -10.05 -7.03 -1.24
CA PRO A 135 -10.87 -7.92 -0.45
C PRO A 135 -11.74 -7.18 0.55
N THR A 136 -12.92 -7.70 0.80
CA THR A 136 -13.74 -7.32 1.95
C THR A 136 -13.23 -8.10 3.16
N TRP A 137 -12.90 -7.38 4.21
CA TRP A 137 -12.41 -7.96 5.45
C TRP A 137 -13.55 -8.18 6.43
N PRO A 138 -13.54 -9.29 7.21
CA PRO A 138 -14.44 -9.43 8.33
C PRO A 138 -14.16 -8.36 9.39
N ALA A 139 -15.12 -8.10 10.25
CA ALA A 139 -14.90 -7.22 11.40
C ALA A 139 -13.89 -7.87 12.36
N VAL A 140 -12.72 -7.26 12.49
CA VAL A 140 -11.62 -7.71 13.36
C VAL A 140 -11.16 -6.57 14.26
N ASN A 141 -10.47 -6.92 15.34
CA ASN A 141 -9.95 -5.94 16.30
C ASN A 141 -8.51 -6.25 16.67
N ALA A 142 -7.56 -5.44 16.17
CA ALA A 142 -6.15 -5.56 16.47
C ALA A 142 -5.76 -5.08 17.89
N SER A 143 -6.66 -4.35 18.60
CA SER A 143 -6.48 -3.94 20.00
C SER A 143 -7.05 -4.95 21.01
N GLY A 144 -7.69 -6.01 20.53
CA GLY A 144 -8.33 -7.01 21.37
C GLY A 144 -7.35 -7.96 22.05
N THR A 145 -7.89 -8.86 22.85
CA THR A 145 -7.13 -9.98 23.41
C THR A 145 -6.94 -11.06 22.34
N HIS A 146 -5.71 -11.53 22.18
CA HIS A 146 -5.34 -12.53 21.17
C HIS A 146 -4.66 -13.74 21.84
N THR A 147 -4.85 -14.91 21.23
CA THR A 147 -4.05 -16.10 21.57
C THR A 147 -2.79 -16.08 20.72
N TYR A 148 -1.66 -15.95 21.37
CA TYR A 148 -0.35 -15.89 20.73
C TYR A 148 0.27 -17.28 20.64
N GLY A 149 0.89 -17.57 19.49
CA GLY A 149 1.71 -18.75 19.28
C GLY A 149 3.15 -18.56 19.80
N THR A 150 4.03 -19.44 19.36
CA THR A 150 5.47 -19.36 19.72
C THR A 150 6.12 -18.17 19.01
N PRO A 151 6.84 -17.29 19.72
CA PRO A 151 7.61 -16.22 19.11
C PRO A 151 8.69 -16.75 18.17
N VAL A 152 8.87 -16.08 17.04
CA VAL A 152 9.89 -16.34 16.03
C VAL A 152 10.86 -15.17 16.04
N ALA A 153 12.11 -15.38 16.40
CA ALA A 153 13.16 -14.39 16.28
C ALA A 153 13.58 -14.30 14.80
N LEU A 154 13.34 -13.17 14.16
CA LEU A 154 13.88 -12.86 12.84
C LEU A 154 15.28 -12.28 12.93
N PHE A 155 15.57 -11.54 14.02
CA PHE A 155 16.90 -11.08 14.39
C PHE A 155 17.00 -11.01 15.92
N ASP A 156 18.02 -11.65 16.45
CA ASP A 156 18.30 -11.74 17.90
C ASP A 156 19.69 -11.19 18.29
N GLY A 157 20.37 -10.55 17.33
CA GLY A 157 21.72 -10.03 17.50
C GLY A 157 22.81 -10.96 16.94
N THR A 158 22.46 -12.14 16.41
CA THR A 158 23.47 -13.14 15.97
C THR A 158 23.64 -13.20 14.47
N SER A 159 22.57 -13.42 13.70
CA SER A 159 22.63 -13.54 12.24
C SER A 159 21.37 -12.98 11.56
N LEU A 160 21.48 -12.74 10.26
CA LEU A 160 20.35 -12.35 9.38
C LEU A 160 19.81 -13.54 8.57
N ASP A 161 20.07 -14.79 8.97
CA ASP A 161 19.70 -16.00 8.22
C ASP A 161 18.19 -16.17 8.04
N ALA A 162 17.38 -15.52 8.89
CA ALA A 162 15.93 -15.46 8.72
C ALA A 162 15.46 -14.55 7.59
N PHE A 163 16.39 -13.82 6.93
CA PHE A 163 16.10 -12.89 5.84
C PHE A 163 16.83 -13.25 4.55
N THR A 164 16.24 -12.81 3.46
CA THR A 164 16.88 -12.74 2.13
C THR A 164 16.82 -11.31 1.62
N GLY A 165 17.61 -10.99 0.59
CA GLY A 165 17.48 -9.72 -0.11
C GLY A 165 16.23 -9.70 -1.01
N GLN A 166 15.53 -8.58 -1.08
CA GLN A 166 14.45 -8.39 -2.05
C GLN A 166 14.93 -8.55 -3.48
N ASN A 167 16.13 -8.08 -3.80
CA ASN A 167 16.82 -8.35 -5.06
C ASN A 167 17.81 -9.51 -4.83
N PRO A 168 17.52 -10.73 -5.32
CA PRO A 168 18.36 -11.90 -5.06
C PRO A 168 19.71 -11.83 -5.77
N THR A 169 19.90 -10.94 -6.75
CA THR A 169 21.14 -10.78 -7.51
C THR A 169 22.07 -9.69 -6.96
N ALA A 170 21.59 -8.88 -6.03
CA ALA A 170 22.37 -7.83 -5.38
C ALA A 170 22.92 -8.29 -4.03
N PRO A 171 24.08 -7.77 -3.58
CA PRO A 171 24.56 -7.97 -2.23
C PRO A 171 23.54 -7.54 -1.19
N LEU A 172 23.56 -8.17 -0.01
CA LEU A 172 22.64 -7.80 1.07
C LEU A 172 22.93 -6.38 1.58
N GLY A 173 24.20 -6.01 1.73
CA GLY A 173 24.63 -4.68 2.20
C GLY A 173 24.33 -4.42 3.68
N TRP A 174 24.17 -5.48 4.47
CA TRP A 174 23.97 -5.45 5.91
C TRP A 174 25.11 -6.20 6.60
N THR A 175 25.53 -5.68 7.74
CA THR A 175 26.56 -6.30 8.59
C THR A 175 26.01 -6.47 10.00
N VAL A 176 26.46 -7.54 10.67
CA VAL A 176 26.16 -7.79 12.08
C VAL A 176 27.46 -7.64 12.88
N ALA A 177 27.45 -6.73 13.85
CA ALA A 177 28.56 -6.54 14.79
C ALA A 177 28.01 -6.15 16.18
N ASP A 178 28.58 -6.70 17.22
CA ASP A 178 28.23 -6.39 18.63
C ASP A 178 26.72 -6.51 18.94
N GLY A 179 26.07 -7.53 18.36
CA GLY A 179 24.64 -7.75 18.55
C GLY A 179 23.72 -6.81 17.77
N VAL A 180 24.24 -6.06 16.81
CA VAL A 180 23.51 -5.07 16.01
C VAL A 180 23.70 -5.35 14.54
N ALA A 181 22.59 -5.40 13.77
CA ALA A 181 22.63 -5.38 12.33
C ALA A 181 22.49 -3.94 11.83
N GLY A 182 23.42 -3.50 11.00
CA GLY A 182 23.38 -2.19 10.36
C GLY A 182 23.49 -2.31 8.86
N ASN A 183 22.85 -1.41 8.12
CA ASN A 183 22.94 -1.37 6.66
C ASN A 183 23.81 -0.21 6.17
N GLU A 184 24.40 -0.43 5.01
CA GLU A 184 24.99 0.64 4.20
C GLU A 184 23.87 1.43 3.49
N ALA A 185 24.14 2.65 3.08
CA ALA A 185 23.22 3.39 2.23
C ALA A 185 22.95 2.60 0.94
N LYS A 186 21.69 2.46 0.55
CA LYS A 186 21.24 1.69 -0.61
C LYS A 186 21.51 0.18 -0.52
N ALA A 187 21.54 -0.37 0.67
CA ALA A 187 21.56 -1.81 0.88
C ALA A 187 20.28 -2.46 0.34
N ASN A 188 20.30 -3.78 0.19
CA ASN A 188 19.11 -4.53 -0.18
C ASN A 188 18.06 -4.48 0.95
N ASN A 189 16.77 -4.50 0.61
CA ASN A 189 15.73 -4.66 1.60
C ASN A 189 15.77 -6.08 2.17
N LEU A 190 15.67 -6.21 3.49
CA LEU A 190 15.57 -7.50 4.15
C LEU A 190 14.13 -8.02 4.02
N VAL A 191 13.98 -9.23 3.51
CA VAL A 191 12.67 -9.91 3.38
C VAL A 191 12.72 -11.21 4.16
N SER A 192 11.85 -11.40 5.17
CA SER A 192 11.85 -12.63 5.97
C SER A 192 11.51 -13.84 5.11
N THR A 193 12.20 -14.96 5.36
CA THR A 193 11.93 -16.24 4.70
C THR A 193 10.58 -16.81 5.14
N GLN A 194 10.21 -16.58 6.40
CA GLN A 194 8.91 -16.96 6.94
C GLN A 194 7.84 -15.92 6.62
N ARG A 195 6.62 -16.41 6.38
CA ARG A 195 5.43 -15.58 6.06
C ARG A 195 4.40 -15.71 7.18
N PHE A 196 3.67 -14.63 7.43
CA PHE A 196 2.74 -14.51 8.55
C PHE A 196 1.38 -13.98 8.05
N THR A 197 0.29 -14.41 8.71
CA THR A 197 -1.08 -13.90 8.47
C THR A 197 -1.42 -12.81 9.48
N ASP A 198 -1.81 -13.20 10.67
CA ASP A 198 -2.07 -12.30 11.80
C ASP A 198 -0.95 -12.49 12.82
N PHE A 199 -0.43 -11.41 13.36
CA PHE A 199 0.74 -11.49 14.23
C PHE A 199 0.93 -10.20 15.05
N ARG A 200 1.76 -10.33 16.09
CA ARG A 200 2.45 -9.21 16.72
C ARG A 200 3.91 -9.22 16.26
N ILE A 201 4.42 -8.06 15.83
CA ILE A 201 5.84 -7.83 15.62
C ILE A 201 6.35 -6.87 16.69
N GLU A 202 7.53 -7.15 17.22
CA GLU A 202 8.29 -6.30 18.12
C GLU A 202 9.66 -6.06 17.51
N ALA A 203 10.04 -4.79 17.40
CA ALA A 203 11.34 -4.40 16.85
C ALA A 203 12.01 -3.34 17.72
N GLU A 204 13.32 -3.48 17.87
CA GLU A 204 14.18 -2.48 18.45
C GLU A 204 15.16 -2.02 17.39
N TYR A 205 15.09 -0.74 17.04
CA TYR A 205 15.90 -0.15 15.98
C TYR A 205 16.36 1.27 16.33
N ARG A 206 17.37 1.74 15.61
CA ARG A 206 17.92 3.08 15.76
C ARG A 206 18.11 3.71 14.39
N LEU A 207 17.86 5.00 14.31
CA LEU A 207 18.02 5.81 13.11
C LEU A 207 19.25 6.73 13.24
N GLY A 208 19.93 6.99 12.15
CA GLY A 208 20.86 8.09 12.02
C GLY A 208 20.14 9.39 11.66
N PRO A 209 20.85 10.52 11.66
CA PRO A 209 20.28 11.79 11.21
C PRO A 209 19.76 11.72 9.77
N LYS A 210 18.54 12.21 9.55
CA LYS A 210 17.82 12.20 8.27
C LYS A 210 17.59 10.80 7.69
N SER A 211 17.58 9.78 8.55
CA SER A 211 17.30 8.41 8.10
C SER A 211 15.87 8.23 7.66
N ASN A 212 15.74 7.39 6.64
CA ASN A 212 14.47 6.93 6.08
C ASN A 212 14.58 5.41 5.87
N SER A 213 13.61 4.68 6.36
CA SER A 213 13.44 3.23 6.23
C SER A 213 11.96 2.91 6.35
N GLY A 214 11.59 1.64 6.39
CA GLY A 214 10.21 1.19 6.59
C GLY A 214 10.16 -0.24 7.08
N ILE A 215 9.16 -0.57 7.90
CA ILE A 215 8.86 -1.94 8.31
C ILE A 215 7.53 -2.32 7.67
N TYR A 216 7.58 -3.27 6.73
CA TYR A 216 6.41 -3.72 5.99
C TYR A 216 5.79 -4.96 6.64
N LEU A 217 4.58 -4.80 7.08
CA LEU A 217 3.75 -5.88 7.59
C LEU A 217 3.21 -6.68 6.40
N ARG A 218 3.40 -8.01 6.39
CA ARG A 218 3.11 -8.90 5.25
C ARG A 218 3.77 -8.49 3.92
N GLY A 219 4.83 -7.66 3.97
CA GLY A 219 5.46 -7.13 2.76
C GLY A 219 4.58 -6.16 1.95
N ARG A 220 3.47 -5.68 2.51
CA ARG A 220 2.44 -4.89 1.81
C ARG A 220 2.09 -3.59 2.49
N TYR A 221 2.21 -3.51 3.80
CA TYR A 221 1.75 -2.37 4.60
C TYR A 221 2.93 -1.79 5.36
N GLU A 222 3.43 -0.67 4.88
CA GLU A 222 4.56 0.01 5.47
C GLU A 222 4.15 0.79 6.72
N LEU A 223 4.83 0.50 7.82
CA LEU A 223 4.97 1.44 8.92
C LEU A 223 6.24 2.26 8.65
N GLN A 224 6.06 3.54 8.40
CA GLN A 224 7.15 4.45 8.08
C GLN A 224 8.18 4.53 9.21
N VAL A 225 9.45 4.48 8.89
CA VAL A 225 10.57 4.63 9.83
C VAL A 225 11.41 5.83 9.38
N LEU A 226 11.24 6.97 10.07
CA LEU A 226 11.77 8.26 9.66
C LEU A 226 12.40 8.99 10.85
N ASP A 227 13.51 9.67 10.63
CA ASP A 227 14.05 10.61 11.59
C ASP A 227 13.29 11.94 11.50
N ASP A 228 12.25 12.07 12.32
CA ASP A 228 11.36 13.22 12.38
C ASP A 228 10.92 13.59 13.80
N ALA A 229 11.74 13.27 14.81
CA ALA A 229 11.45 13.62 16.18
C ALA A 229 11.19 15.14 16.30
N GLY A 230 10.08 15.50 16.94
CA GLY A 230 9.68 16.90 17.10
C GLY A 230 9.15 17.58 15.82
N ASP A 231 9.05 16.88 14.68
CA ASP A 231 8.46 17.47 13.46
C ASP A 231 6.94 17.69 13.63
N THR A 232 6.50 18.89 13.25
CA THR A 232 5.09 19.34 13.29
C THR A 232 4.46 19.43 11.90
N THR A 233 4.98 18.70 10.92
CA THR A 233 4.48 18.72 9.54
C THR A 233 2.99 18.47 9.44
N THR A 234 2.33 19.06 8.44
CA THR A 234 0.92 18.81 8.14
C THR A 234 0.67 17.46 7.46
N ARG A 235 1.69 16.88 6.82
CA ARG A 235 1.64 15.58 6.13
C ARG A 235 1.95 14.42 7.09
N ARG A 236 1.20 14.36 8.18
CA ARG A 236 1.40 13.37 9.24
C ARG A 236 1.24 11.91 8.77
N ASP A 237 0.56 11.68 7.66
CA ASP A 237 0.46 10.37 7.00
C ASP A 237 1.78 9.88 6.36
N LEU A 238 2.85 10.70 6.40
CA LEU A 238 4.19 10.36 5.93
C LEU A 238 5.23 10.36 7.06
N THR A 239 4.82 10.62 8.30
CA THR A 239 5.73 10.69 9.47
C THR A 239 6.03 9.30 10.03
N HIS A 240 6.94 9.25 10.99
CA HIS A 240 7.33 8.02 11.69
C HIS A 240 6.12 7.24 12.21
N MET A 241 6.09 5.93 11.97
CA MET A 241 4.98 5.01 12.28
C MET A 241 3.65 5.33 11.57
N ALA A 242 3.57 6.24 10.61
CA ALA A 242 2.41 6.29 9.75
C ALA A 242 2.22 4.95 9.02
N VAL A 243 0.99 4.51 8.81
CA VAL A 243 0.70 3.58 7.71
C VAL A 243 0.88 4.42 6.44
N TYR A 244 2.02 4.25 5.77
CA TYR A 244 2.58 5.20 4.82
C TYR A 244 1.59 5.66 3.74
N GLY A 245 1.36 6.98 3.70
CA GLY A 245 0.41 7.61 2.77
C GLY A 245 -1.06 7.20 2.97
N ARG A 246 -1.40 6.54 4.08
CA ARG A 246 -2.75 6.04 4.38
C ARG A 246 -3.32 6.63 5.66
N THR A 247 -2.63 6.40 6.78
CA THR A 247 -3.16 6.77 8.09
C THR A 247 -2.04 7.37 8.94
N ALA A 248 -2.28 8.59 9.40
CA ALA A 248 -1.36 9.29 10.29
C ALA A 248 -1.36 8.67 11.70
N PRO A 249 -0.21 8.62 12.39
CA PRO A 249 -0.18 8.28 13.80
C PRO A 249 -0.90 9.34 14.65
N ALA A 250 -1.50 8.93 15.76
CA ALA A 250 -2.19 9.83 16.68
C ALA A 250 -1.23 10.88 17.27
N VAL A 251 -0.01 10.45 17.58
CA VAL A 251 1.07 11.29 18.08
C VAL A 251 2.39 10.89 17.40
N ASN A 252 3.34 11.80 17.29
CA ASN A 252 4.73 11.46 17.00
C ASN A 252 5.40 11.09 18.34
N ALA A 253 5.70 9.82 18.54
CA ALA A 253 6.35 9.29 19.73
C ALA A 253 7.83 8.93 19.47
N SER A 254 8.43 9.47 18.39
CA SER A 254 9.82 9.26 18.02
C SER A 254 10.77 9.83 19.09
N ARG A 255 11.89 9.15 19.27
CA ARG A 255 13.06 9.69 19.94
C ARG A 255 14.03 10.27 18.91
N GLU A 256 14.94 11.09 19.35
CA GLU A 256 15.95 11.73 18.52
C GLU A 256 16.83 10.71 17.77
N ALA A 257 17.40 11.14 16.65
CA ALA A 257 18.38 10.35 15.91
C ALA A 257 19.52 9.88 16.85
N GLY A 258 19.92 8.62 16.71
CA GLY A 258 20.92 7.98 17.58
C GLY A 258 20.33 7.24 18.77
N GLU A 259 19.10 7.51 19.17
CA GLU A 259 18.43 6.78 20.24
C GLU A 259 17.72 5.52 19.74
N TRP A 260 17.65 4.50 20.60
CA TRP A 260 16.92 3.27 20.30
C TRP A 260 15.42 3.47 20.41
N GLN A 261 14.71 3.14 19.34
CA GLN A 261 13.25 3.10 19.26
C GLN A 261 12.77 1.68 19.60
N GLN A 262 11.69 1.57 20.34
CA GLN A 262 11.01 0.30 20.63
C GLN A 262 9.61 0.35 20.05
N MET A 263 9.32 -0.53 19.09
CA MET A 263 7.99 -0.62 18.49
C MET A 263 7.36 -1.99 18.72
N SER A 264 6.06 -2.01 18.86
CA SER A 264 5.22 -3.19 18.79
C SER A 264 4.03 -2.91 17.87
N ALA A 265 3.76 -3.79 16.92
CA ALA A 265 2.59 -3.70 16.07
C ALA A 265 1.82 -5.03 16.06
N VAL A 266 0.52 -4.96 16.27
CA VAL A 266 -0.42 -6.09 16.15
C VAL A 266 -1.20 -5.90 14.86
N LEU A 267 -1.06 -6.83 13.92
CA LEU A 267 -1.83 -6.86 12.67
C LEU A 267 -2.82 -8.01 12.72
N VAL A 268 -4.12 -7.71 12.54
CA VAL A 268 -5.20 -8.70 12.42
C VAL A 268 -6.07 -8.32 11.22
N GLY A 269 -6.16 -9.18 10.23
CA GLY A 269 -6.84 -8.85 8.99
C GLY A 269 -6.25 -7.60 8.34
N ASN A 270 -7.04 -6.54 8.20
CA ASN A 270 -6.62 -5.22 7.73
C ASN A 270 -6.61 -4.16 8.84
N ARG A 271 -6.50 -4.57 10.11
CA ARG A 271 -6.46 -3.66 11.26
C ARG A 271 -5.10 -3.72 11.92
N VAL A 272 -4.60 -2.57 12.33
CA VAL A 272 -3.31 -2.47 13.01
C VAL A 272 -3.40 -1.64 14.29
N THR A 273 -2.75 -2.13 15.34
CA THR A 273 -2.50 -1.39 16.58
C THR A 273 -0.99 -1.27 16.74
N VAL A 274 -0.49 -0.04 16.87
CA VAL A 274 0.96 0.23 16.97
C VAL A 274 1.25 1.00 18.24
N THR A 275 2.27 0.56 18.95
CA THR A 275 2.87 1.25 20.08
C THR A 275 4.33 1.56 19.76
N LEU A 276 4.74 2.81 19.93
CA LEU A 276 6.10 3.29 19.78
C LEU A 276 6.56 3.90 21.09
N ASN A 277 7.70 3.45 21.62
CA ASN A 277 8.32 3.97 22.85
C ASN A 277 7.33 4.06 24.03
N GLY A 278 6.43 3.07 24.16
CA GLY A 278 5.41 3.01 25.21
C GLY A 278 4.13 3.80 24.91
N GLN A 279 4.06 4.59 23.83
CA GLN A 279 2.88 5.34 23.44
C GLN A 279 2.12 4.63 22.31
N ARG A 280 0.81 4.49 22.44
CA ARG A 280 -0.06 3.96 21.37
C ARG A 280 -0.25 5.02 20.30
N VAL A 281 0.30 4.76 19.11
CA VAL A 281 0.25 5.67 17.96
C VAL A 281 -0.84 5.28 16.95
N HIS A 282 -1.22 4.01 16.89
CA HIS A 282 -2.42 3.52 16.20
C HIS A 282 -3.22 2.61 17.13
N ASP A 283 -4.53 2.76 17.15
CA ASP A 283 -5.46 1.93 17.91
C ASP A 283 -6.50 1.34 16.98
N ASN A 284 -6.35 0.05 16.64
CA ASN A 284 -7.23 -0.66 15.72
C ASN A 284 -7.50 0.08 14.41
N ALA A 285 -6.47 0.79 13.92
CA ALA A 285 -6.57 1.58 12.70
C ALA A 285 -6.79 0.70 11.47
N GLU A 286 -7.69 1.12 10.59
CA GLU A 286 -7.91 0.42 9.34
C GLU A 286 -6.81 0.74 8.33
N ILE A 287 -6.27 -0.32 7.71
CA ILE A 287 -5.37 -0.21 6.57
C ILE A 287 -6.23 -0.22 5.29
N LEU A 288 -6.25 0.88 4.58
CA LEU A 288 -7.13 1.11 3.42
C LEU A 288 -6.60 0.53 2.10
N GLY A 289 -5.55 -0.25 2.14
CA GLY A 289 -4.91 -0.91 0.99
C GLY A 289 -3.40 -0.95 1.11
N ILE A 290 -2.75 -1.56 0.14
CA ILE A 290 -1.29 -1.66 0.09
C ILE A 290 -0.63 -0.28 0.09
N THR A 291 0.59 -0.19 0.60
CA THR A 291 1.43 1.02 0.56
C THR A 291 2.44 0.97 -0.58
N GLY A 292 3.11 2.07 -0.87
CA GLY A 292 4.19 2.10 -1.86
C GLY A 292 5.31 1.14 -1.49
N GLY A 293 5.94 0.51 -2.50
CA GLY A 293 6.98 -0.48 -2.27
C GLY A 293 6.48 -1.88 -1.88
N ALA A 294 5.15 -2.11 -1.84
CA ALA A 294 4.58 -3.43 -1.57
C ALA A 294 5.16 -4.50 -2.50
N LEU A 295 5.49 -5.67 -1.95
CA LEU A 295 6.06 -6.78 -2.71
C LEU A 295 5.03 -7.45 -3.64
N ASP A 296 3.78 -7.48 -3.23
CA ASP A 296 2.64 -8.00 -3.99
C ASP A 296 1.33 -7.35 -3.55
N ALA A 297 0.23 -7.65 -4.23
CA ALA A 297 -1.11 -7.13 -3.94
C ALA A 297 -2.07 -8.20 -3.37
N ASN A 298 -1.57 -9.34 -2.92
CA ASN A 298 -2.37 -10.49 -2.46
C ASN A 298 -2.74 -10.34 -0.98
N GLU A 299 -3.56 -9.35 -0.64
CA GLU A 299 -3.82 -8.94 0.75
C GLU A 299 -4.34 -10.06 1.67
N LEU A 300 -5.00 -11.09 1.13
CA LEU A 300 -5.53 -12.22 1.92
C LEU A 300 -4.47 -13.30 2.23
N GLU A 301 -3.37 -13.31 1.49
CA GLU A 301 -2.34 -14.32 1.64
C GLU A 301 -1.36 -13.97 2.77
N PRO A 302 -0.77 -14.96 3.45
CA PRO A 302 0.35 -14.71 4.34
C PRO A 302 1.45 -13.94 3.62
N GLY A 303 2.16 -13.06 4.33
CA GLY A 303 3.25 -12.27 3.75
C GLY A 303 4.46 -12.18 4.66
N PRO A 304 5.64 -11.84 4.11
CA PRO A 304 6.86 -11.69 4.89
C PRO A 304 6.86 -10.37 5.67
N ILE A 305 7.76 -10.26 6.63
CA ILE A 305 8.21 -8.97 7.13
C ILE A 305 9.29 -8.47 6.17
N MET A 306 9.18 -7.20 5.74
CA MET A 306 10.26 -6.56 4.99
C MET A 306 10.75 -5.33 5.75
N ILE A 307 12.06 -5.13 5.78
CA ILE A 307 12.71 -3.95 6.36
C ILE A 307 13.50 -3.26 5.27
N GLN A 308 13.20 -1.99 5.04
CA GLN A 308 13.89 -1.22 4.00
C GLN A 308 15.36 -0.99 4.36
N GLY A 309 16.23 -1.26 3.40
CA GLY A 309 17.66 -0.98 3.45
C GLY A 309 18.12 -0.06 2.31
N ASP A 310 17.27 0.19 1.34
CA ASP A 310 17.61 0.84 0.06
C ASP A 310 17.66 2.38 0.13
N HIS A 311 17.41 2.97 1.29
CA HIS A 311 17.44 4.42 1.49
C HIS A 311 18.69 4.85 2.27
N THR A 312 18.60 4.89 3.59
CA THR A 312 19.65 5.38 4.49
C THR A 312 19.88 4.39 5.65
N GLY A 313 20.92 4.64 6.45
CA GLY A 313 21.29 3.73 7.52
C GLY A 313 20.22 3.57 8.61
N VAL A 314 19.94 2.32 8.93
CA VAL A 314 19.15 1.89 10.08
C VAL A 314 19.88 0.76 10.80
N TRP A 315 19.77 0.72 12.12
CA TRP A 315 20.38 -0.32 12.94
C TRP A 315 19.29 -1.09 13.68
N LEU A 316 19.39 -2.40 13.66
CA LEU A 316 18.45 -3.33 14.31
C LEU A 316 19.17 -4.02 15.47
N ARG A 317 18.51 -4.14 16.63
CA ARG A 317 18.99 -4.92 17.76
C ARG A 317 18.15 -6.19 17.95
N ARG A 318 16.86 -6.12 17.67
CA ARG A 318 15.96 -7.26 17.78
C ARG A 318 14.76 -7.08 16.82
N VAL A 319 14.36 -8.18 16.21
CA VAL A 319 13.08 -8.28 15.47
C VAL A 319 12.46 -9.63 15.79
N THR A 320 11.29 -9.62 16.42
CA THR A 320 10.56 -10.83 16.81
C THR A 320 9.13 -10.76 16.29
N VAL A 321 8.65 -11.85 15.72
CA VAL A 321 7.25 -11.98 15.28
C VAL A 321 6.58 -13.10 16.08
N THR A 322 5.45 -12.79 16.68
CA THR A 322 4.62 -13.78 17.40
C THR A 322 3.32 -13.95 16.62
N PRO A 323 3.10 -15.12 15.95
CA PRO A 323 1.87 -15.39 15.26
C PRO A 323 0.65 -15.32 16.19
N ILE A 324 -0.47 -14.90 15.66
CA ILE A 324 -1.78 -15.00 16.33
C ILE A 324 -2.49 -16.22 15.78
N GLY A 325 -2.92 -17.11 16.67
CA GLY A 325 -3.65 -18.32 16.31
C GLY A 325 -5.00 -17.99 15.66
N ALA A 326 -5.45 -18.83 14.74
CA ALA A 326 -6.80 -18.75 14.19
C ALA A 326 -7.84 -18.82 15.32
N ARG A 327 -8.85 -17.96 15.25
CA ARG A 327 -10.00 -17.99 16.15
C ARG A 327 -10.94 -19.13 15.79
#